data_b3ee7d5764c33b49471420fcba375fef
#
_entry.id   b3ee7d5764c33b49471420fcba375fef
#
_cell.length_a   1.000
_cell.length_b   1.000
_cell.length_c   1.000
_cell.angle_alpha   90.00
_cell.angle_beta   90.00
_cell.angle_gamma   90.00
#
_symmetry.space_group_name_H-M   'P 1'
#
loop_
_entity.id
_entity.type
_entity.pdbx_description
1 polymer ?
#
loop_
_entity_poly.entity_id
_entity_poly.type
_entity_poly.pdbx_seq_one_letter_code
_entity_poly.pdbx_strand_id
1 'polypeptide(L)'
;IGRLAGMEVCEVEGATGYIDTNYEGKRQAALRALQNGADFAYIHVEAPDECGHRGEAANKVGAIEDIDSRILAPLLEELPKLGAFSLLVAPDHPTPLAIRTHASDPVPYLLYRSEAPATGGPARFTEAAARETGRFIEPGYALLSRLLGR
;
A
#
# COMPACT_ATOMS: atom_id res chain seq x y z
N ILE A 1 -0.48 16.46 -2.38
CA ILE A 1 -1.75 15.79 -2.80
C ILE A 1 -2.69 15.71 -1.58
N GLY A 2 -2.29 15.09 -0.45
CA GLY A 2 -3.15 14.89 0.72
C GLY A 2 -3.87 16.15 1.21
N ARG A 3 -3.14 17.25 1.41
CA ARG A 3 -3.75 18.56 1.81
C ARG A 3 -4.77 19.07 0.79
N LEU A 4 -4.51 18.91 -0.51
CA LEU A 4 -5.45 19.30 -1.57
C LEU A 4 -6.70 18.42 -1.60
N ALA A 5 -6.59 17.19 -1.14
CA ALA A 5 -7.72 16.27 -0.97
C ALA A 5 -8.47 16.46 0.37
N GLY A 6 -8.09 17.45 1.17
CA GLY A 6 -8.70 17.72 2.48
C GLY A 6 -8.29 16.76 3.58
N MET A 7 -7.21 15.99 3.37
CA MET A 7 -6.68 15.07 4.37
C MET A 7 -5.71 15.78 5.33
N GLU A 8 -5.71 15.34 6.57
CA GLU A 8 -4.65 15.69 7.52
C GLU A 8 -3.34 15.01 7.09
N VAL A 9 -2.23 15.76 7.13
CA VAL A 9 -0.90 15.24 6.79
C VAL A 9 -0.11 15.04 8.08
N CYS A 10 0.18 13.78 8.40
CA CYS A 10 0.99 13.42 9.57
C CYS A 10 2.47 13.61 9.25
N GLU A 11 3.14 14.47 10.01
CA GLU A 11 4.60 14.61 9.97
C GLU A 11 5.25 13.40 10.65
N VAL A 12 6.16 12.72 9.97
CA VAL A 12 6.88 11.55 10.47
C VAL A 12 8.38 11.83 10.39
N GLU A 13 9.04 11.88 11.53
CA GLU A 13 10.49 12.06 11.59
C GLU A 13 11.21 10.91 10.89
N GLY A 14 12.18 11.21 10.03
CA GLY A 14 12.91 10.23 9.25
C GLY A 14 12.11 9.64 8.07
N ALA A 15 10.95 10.20 7.72
CA ALA A 15 10.27 9.84 6.48
C ALA A 15 11.04 10.39 5.28
N THR A 16 11.55 9.49 4.45
CA THR A 16 12.23 9.79 3.18
C THR A 16 11.50 9.14 2.02
N GLY A 17 11.89 9.44 0.78
CA GLY A 17 11.44 8.76 -0.43
C GLY A 17 12.24 7.50 -0.76
N TYR A 18 13.17 7.06 0.08
CA TYR A 18 14.09 5.98 -0.24
C TYR A 18 14.05 4.84 0.81
N ILE A 19 14.94 3.84 0.67
CA ILE A 19 14.95 2.63 1.51
C ILE A 19 15.20 2.89 3.00
N ASP A 20 15.78 4.03 3.34
CA ASP A 20 16.04 4.46 4.72
C ASP A 20 14.83 5.13 5.38
N THR A 21 13.68 5.18 4.71
CA THR A 21 12.47 5.79 5.26
C THR A 21 12.04 5.12 6.57
N ASN A 22 11.44 5.91 7.47
CA ASN A 22 10.91 5.40 8.73
C ASN A 22 9.57 4.67 8.54
N TYR A 23 9.63 3.39 8.15
CA TYR A 23 8.46 2.52 7.94
C TYR A 23 7.58 2.42 9.19
N GLU A 24 8.20 2.18 10.37
CA GLU A 24 7.48 2.08 11.64
C GLU A 24 6.79 3.37 12.02
N GLY A 25 7.48 4.50 11.84
CA GLY A 25 6.93 5.82 12.12
C GLY A 25 5.70 6.12 11.25
N LYS A 26 5.73 5.78 9.95
CA LYS A 26 4.58 5.90 9.04
C LYS A 26 3.40 5.04 9.50
N ARG A 27 3.65 3.77 9.85
CA ARG A 27 2.62 2.87 10.41
C ARG A 27 2.03 3.42 11.70
N GLN A 28 2.87 3.82 12.65
CA GLN A 28 2.43 4.35 13.94
C GLN A 28 1.61 5.64 13.80
N ALA A 29 1.98 6.51 12.86
CA ALA A 29 1.22 7.73 12.59
C ALA A 29 -0.19 7.40 12.08
N ALA A 30 -0.32 6.45 11.16
CA ALA A 30 -1.61 5.97 10.67
C ALA A 30 -2.47 5.35 11.79
N LEU A 31 -1.89 4.49 12.62
CA LEU A 31 -2.60 3.88 13.76
C LEU A 31 -3.08 4.94 14.75
N ARG A 32 -2.23 5.92 15.10
CA ARG A 32 -2.64 7.02 15.98
C ARG A 32 -3.78 7.84 15.40
N ALA A 33 -3.75 8.13 14.09
CA ALA A 33 -4.82 8.85 13.44
C ALA A 33 -6.15 8.10 13.53
N LEU A 34 -6.16 6.79 13.24
CA LEU A 34 -7.35 5.94 13.37
C LEU A 34 -7.84 5.84 14.81
N GLN A 35 -6.95 5.68 15.79
CA GLN A 35 -7.29 5.67 17.23
C GLN A 35 -7.91 7.00 17.69
N ASN A 36 -7.54 8.11 17.06
CA ASN A 36 -8.05 9.45 17.35
C ASN A 36 -9.31 9.80 16.54
N GLY A 37 -9.91 8.84 15.84
CA GLY A 37 -11.20 9.00 15.17
C GLY A 37 -11.14 9.31 13.68
N ALA A 38 -9.98 9.15 13.03
CA ALA A 38 -9.94 9.18 11.58
C ALA A 38 -10.58 7.90 11.00
N ASP A 39 -11.43 8.05 9.98
CA ASP A 39 -12.08 6.93 9.30
C ASP A 39 -11.21 6.30 8.22
N PHE A 40 -10.17 7.01 7.77
CA PHE A 40 -9.30 6.58 6.68
C PHE A 40 -7.86 7.04 6.92
N ALA A 41 -6.90 6.14 6.70
CA ALA A 41 -5.47 6.46 6.72
C ALA A 41 -4.82 6.00 5.41
N TYR A 42 -4.01 6.88 4.81
CA TYR A 42 -3.24 6.59 3.60
C TYR A 42 -1.75 6.60 3.94
N ILE A 43 -1.09 5.45 3.80
CA ILE A 43 0.35 5.30 4.01
C ILE A 43 1.02 5.25 2.64
N HIS A 44 1.87 6.22 2.35
CA HIS A 44 2.66 6.28 1.12
C HIS A 44 4.11 5.84 1.37
N VAL A 45 4.60 4.93 0.55
CA VAL A 45 5.99 4.46 0.55
C VAL A 45 6.53 4.51 -0.87
N GLU A 46 7.49 5.37 -1.11
CA GLU A 46 8.06 5.67 -2.42
C GLU A 46 9.29 4.80 -2.76
N ALA A 47 9.91 4.20 -1.74
CA ALA A 47 11.17 3.46 -1.86
C ALA A 47 11.21 2.42 -2.99
N PRO A 48 10.18 1.58 -3.25
CA PRO A 48 10.21 0.64 -4.38
C PRO A 48 10.27 1.32 -5.74
N ASP A 49 9.64 2.50 -5.89
CA ASP A 49 9.66 3.30 -7.12
C ASP A 49 11.06 3.88 -7.37
N GLU A 50 11.64 4.54 -6.39
CA GLU A 50 12.99 5.10 -6.45
C GLU A 50 14.05 4.05 -6.78
N CYS A 51 13.95 2.86 -6.17
CA CYS A 51 14.82 1.72 -6.51
C CYS A 51 14.61 1.27 -7.97
N GLY A 52 13.39 1.34 -8.47
CA GLY A 52 13.05 1.07 -9.87
C GLY A 52 13.77 2.02 -10.82
N HIS A 53 13.69 3.32 -10.57
CA HIS A 53 14.38 4.37 -11.35
C HIS A 53 15.88 4.22 -11.33
N ARG A 54 16.46 3.81 -10.23
CA ARG A 54 17.91 3.59 -10.08
C ARG A 54 18.38 2.25 -10.64
N GLY A 55 17.47 1.33 -10.92
CA GLY A 55 17.81 -0.03 -11.39
C GLY A 55 18.36 -0.93 -10.27
N GLU A 56 17.99 -0.67 -9.04
CA GLU A 56 18.50 -1.32 -7.83
C GLU A 56 17.62 -2.50 -7.41
N ALA A 57 17.75 -3.65 -8.07
CA ALA A 57 16.89 -4.81 -7.88
C ALA A 57 16.83 -5.31 -6.42
N ALA A 58 17.99 -5.46 -5.77
CA ALA A 58 18.06 -5.94 -4.39
C ALA A 58 17.38 -4.98 -3.41
N ASN A 59 17.61 -3.66 -3.57
CA ASN A 59 16.99 -2.64 -2.74
C ASN A 59 15.47 -2.56 -2.97
N LYS A 60 15.02 -2.75 -4.23
CA LYS A 60 13.58 -2.77 -4.54
C LYS A 60 12.87 -3.94 -3.86
N VAL A 61 13.47 -5.13 -3.90
CA VAL A 61 12.95 -6.31 -3.18
C VAL A 61 12.94 -6.05 -1.69
N GLY A 62 14.04 -5.57 -1.10
CA GLY A 62 14.12 -5.24 0.32
C GLY A 62 13.09 -4.20 0.76
N ALA A 63 12.85 -3.16 -0.04
CA ALA A 63 11.83 -2.16 0.26
C ALA A 63 10.41 -2.76 0.27
N ILE A 64 10.10 -3.72 -0.61
CA ILE A 64 8.81 -4.43 -0.63
C ILE A 64 8.70 -5.35 0.60
N GLU A 65 9.77 -6.06 0.98
CA GLU A 65 9.83 -6.89 2.18
C GLU A 65 9.69 -6.03 3.46
N ASP A 66 10.27 -4.83 3.49
CA ASP A 66 10.10 -3.88 4.59
C ASP A 66 8.66 -3.36 4.71
N ILE A 67 7.97 -3.10 3.59
CA ILE A 67 6.54 -2.75 3.61
C ILE A 67 5.73 -3.89 4.23
N ASP A 68 5.99 -5.13 3.85
CA ASP A 68 5.28 -6.29 4.38
C ASP A 68 5.56 -6.48 5.88
N SER A 69 6.83 -6.58 6.26
CA SER A 69 7.23 -6.94 7.63
C SER A 69 7.10 -5.80 8.65
N ARG A 70 7.31 -4.54 8.25
CA ARG A 70 7.36 -3.37 9.14
C ARG A 70 6.10 -2.51 9.11
N ILE A 71 5.25 -2.68 8.07
CA ILE A 71 3.96 -1.97 7.98
C ILE A 71 2.80 -2.96 8.01
N LEU A 72 2.68 -3.87 7.03
CA LEU A 72 1.47 -4.67 6.84
C LEU A 72 1.26 -5.70 7.94
N ALA A 73 2.28 -6.51 8.25
CA ALA A 73 2.15 -7.55 9.26
C ALA A 73 1.76 -6.96 10.64
N PRO A 74 2.43 -5.92 11.16
CA PRO A 74 2.01 -5.30 12.42
C PRO A 74 0.65 -4.58 12.34
N LEU A 75 0.25 -4.02 11.19
CA LEU A 75 -1.09 -3.45 11.03
C LEU A 75 -2.18 -4.52 11.18
N LEU A 76 -1.97 -5.71 10.61
CA LEU A 76 -2.92 -6.82 10.72
C LEU A 76 -3.07 -7.34 12.16
N GLU A 77 -2.09 -7.11 13.03
CA GLU A 77 -2.17 -7.41 14.46
C GLU A 77 -2.89 -6.31 15.27
N GLU A 78 -2.75 -5.05 14.86
CA GLU A 78 -3.27 -3.90 15.60
C GLU A 78 -4.69 -3.48 15.18
N LEU A 79 -5.00 -3.49 13.87
CA LEU A 79 -6.29 -3.04 13.36
C LEU A 79 -7.50 -3.79 13.95
N PRO A 80 -7.46 -5.12 14.17
CA PRO A 80 -8.58 -5.83 14.81
C PRO A 80 -8.94 -5.30 16.21
N LYS A 81 -7.99 -4.70 16.91
CA LYS A 81 -8.22 -4.10 18.23
C LYS A 81 -9.03 -2.80 18.17
N LEU A 82 -9.10 -2.18 17.02
CA LEU A 82 -9.86 -0.95 16.76
C LEU A 82 -11.29 -1.24 16.25
N GLY A 83 -11.57 -2.47 15.83
CA GLY A 83 -12.87 -2.89 15.30
C GLY A 83 -12.78 -3.44 13.88
N ALA A 84 -13.91 -3.41 13.17
CA ALA A 84 -13.97 -3.82 11.78
C ALA A 84 -13.16 -2.86 10.87
N PHE A 85 -12.43 -3.41 9.91
CA PHE A 85 -11.59 -2.62 9.00
C PHE A 85 -11.54 -3.19 7.59
N SER A 86 -11.19 -2.32 6.66
CA SER A 86 -10.80 -2.68 5.30
C SER A 86 -9.37 -2.23 5.03
N LEU A 87 -8.59 -3.07 4.35
CA LEU A 87 -7.21 -2.78 3.98
C LEU A 87 -7.06 -2.89 2.47
N LEU A 88 -6.49 -1.86 1.86
CA LEU A 88 -6.11 -1.85 0.45
C LEU A 88 -4.60 -1.71 0.32
N VAL A 89 -4.00 -2.59 -0.45
CA VAL A 89 -2.59 -2.51 -0.86
C VAL A 89 -2.54 -2.45 -2.38
N ALA A 90 -1.91 -1.44 -2.91
CA ALA A 90 -1.72 -1.29 -4.35
C ALA A 90 -0.51 -0.39 -4.66
N PRO A 91 0.30 -0.69 -5.67
CA PRO A 91 1.12 0.31 -6.34
C PRO A 91 0.22 1.31 -7.08
N ASP A 92 0.70 2.51 -7.31
CA ASP A 92 0.05 3.50 -8.18
C ASP A 92 0.38 3.30 -9.66
N HIS A 93 1.59 2.82 -9.95
CA HIS A 93 2.08 2.45 -11.29
C HIS A 93 3.25 1.46 -11.18
N PRO A 94 3.59 0.75 -12.27
CA PRO A 94 4.84 0.00 -12.34
C PRO A 94 6.02 0.93 -12.62
N THR A 95 7.18 0.61 -12.04
CA THR A 95 8.49 1.20 -12.39
C THR A 95 9.47 0.06 -12.65
N PRO A 96 9.39 -0.57 -13.84
CA PRO A 96 10.20 -1.73 -14.17
C PRO A 96 11.69 -1.41 -14.21
N LEU A 97 12.50 -2.26 -13.60
CA LEU A 97 13.97 -2.13 -13.58
C LEU A 97 14.60 -2.05 -14.98
N ALA A 98 13.98 -2.73 -15.96
CA ALA A 98 14.48 -2.79 -17.33
C ALA A 98 14.44 -1.43 -18.05
N ILE A 99 13.43 -0.60 -17.76
CA ILE A 99 13.25 0.69 -18.43
C ILE A 99 13.51 1.88 -17.50
N ARG A 100 13.59 1.65 -16.18
CA ARG A 100 13.90 2.65 -15.14
C ARG A 100 13.00 3.90 -15.17
N THR A 101 11.77 3.72 -15.58
CA THR A 101 10.74 4.74 -15.61
C THR A 101 9.37 4.11 -15.50
N HIS A 102 8.33 4.94 -15.32
CA HIS A 102 6.96 4.46 -15.18
C HIS A 102 6.48 3.78 -16.46
N ALA A 103 5.67 2.72 -16.28
CA ALA A 103 4.95 2.04 -17.34
C ALA A 103 3.43 2.15 -17.11
N SER A 104 2.66 1.88 -18.16
CA SER A 104 1.19 1.92 -18.12
C SER A 104 0.53 0.56 -17.94
N ASP A 105 1.34 -0.46 -17.64
CA ASP A 105 0.82 -1.80 -17.39
C ASP A 105 -0.07 -1.83 -16.13
N PRO A 106 -1.08 -2.70 -16.07
CA PRO A 106 -1.88 -2.87 -14.87
C PRO A 106 -1.04 -3.32 -13.68
N VAL A 107 -1.37 -2.79 -12.50
CA VAL A 107 -0.74 -3.16 -11.23
C VAL A 107 -1.62 -4.11 -10.42
N PRO A 108 -1.04 -5.00 -9.59
CA PRO A 108 -1.81 -5.83 -8.69
C PRO A 108 -2.41 -4.98 -7.57
N TYR A 109 -3.57 -5.39 -7.06
CA TYR A 109 -4.12 -4.82 -5.83
C TYR A 109 -4.61 -5.93 -4.92
N LEU A 110 -4.61 -5.68 -3.61
CA LEU A 110 -5.21 -6.52 -2.59
C LEU A 110 -6.23 -5.68 -1.81
N LEU A 111 -7.46 -6.14 -1.76
CA LEU A 111 -8.51 -5.56 -0.92
C LEU A 111 -8.99 -6.61 0.07
N TYR A 112 -8.77 -6.37 1.36
CA TYR A 112 -9.19 -7.20 2.46
C TYR A 112 -10.27 -6.50 3.28
N ARG A 113 -11.26 -7.26 3.77
CA ARG A 113 -12.31 -6.80 4.68
C ARG A 113 -12.40 -7.77 5.86
N SER A 114 -12.25 -7.27 7.07
CA SER A 114 -12.26 -8.11 8.27
C SER A 114 -13.62 -8.79 8.53
N GLU A 115 -14.72 -8.14 8.12
CA GLU A 115 -16.08 -8.69 8.29
C GLU A 115 -16.49 -9.68 7.19
N ALA A 116 -15.77 -9.68 6.07
CA ALA A 116 -16.04 -10.55 4.92
C ALA A 116 -14.73 -11.06 4.32
N PRO A 117 -13.91 -11.81 5.07
CA PRO A 117 -12.63 -12.29 4.59
C PRO A 117 -12.85 -13.24 3.40
N ALA A 118 -12.24 -12.89 2.26
CA ALA A 118 -12.28 -13.76 1.10
C ALA A 118 -11.41 -15.00 1.35
N THR A 119 -11.90 -16.15 0.95
CA THR A 119 -11.17 -17.42 0.97
C THR A 119 -10.75 -17.81 -0.43
N GLY A 120 -9.61 -18.47 -0.59
CA GLY A 120 -9.17 -19.02 -1.87
C GLY A 120 -8.58 -18.00 -2.85
N GLY A 121 -8.07 -16.86 -2.35
CA GLY A 121 -7.29 -15.92 -3.15
C GLY A 121 -5.90 -16.46 -3.49
N PRO A 122 -5.15 -15.78 -4.41
CA PRO A 122 -3.77 -16.13 -4.71
C PRO A 122 -2.89 -16.12 -3.46
N ALA A 123 -1.95 -17.06 -3.39
CA ALA A 123 -0.99 -17.16 -2.28
C ALA A 123 0.12 -16.09 -2.32
N ARG A 124 0.22 -15.33 -3.43
CA ARG A 124 1.28 -14.34 -3.65
C ARG A 124 0.70 -13.05 -4.22
N PHE A 125 1.26 -11.94 -3.78
CA PHE A 125 0.96 -10.61 -4.33
C PHE A 125 1.94 -10.30 -5.48
N THR A 126 1.55 -10.69 -6.69
CA THR A 126 2.32 -10.47 -7.93
C THR A 126 1.40 -10.16 -9.08
N GLU A 127 1.93 -9.52 -10.14
CA GLU A 127 1.19 -9.23 -11.37
C GLU A 127 0.63 -10.50 -12.03
N ALA A 128 1.43 -11.59 -12.03
CA ALA A 128 1.01 -12.86 -12.60
C ALA A 128 -0.18 -13.46 -11.83
N ALA A 129 -0.06 -13.55 -10.50
CA ALA A 129 -1.11 -14.07 -9.65
C ALA A 129 -2.39 -13.21 -9.70
N ALA A 130 -2.25 -11.88 -9.74
CA ALA A 130 -3.38 -10.97 -9.90
C ALA A 130 -4.11 -11.19 -11.24
N ARG A 131 -3.37 -11.34 -12.34
CA ARG A 131 -3.92 -11.61 -13.69
C ARG A 131 -4.71 -12.92 -13.73
N GLU A 132 -4.22 -13.97 -13.08
CA GLU A 132 -4.89 -15.27 -13.01
C GLU A 132 -6.27 -15.20 -12.32
N THR A 133 -6.52 -14.21 -11.48
CA THR A 133 -7.83 -14.00 -10.86
C THR A 133 -8.92 -13.58 -11.85
N GLY A 134 -8.56 -13.05 -13.00
CA GLY A 134 -9.45 -12.43 -13.96
C GLY A 134 -10.15 -11.15 -13.45
N ARG A 135 -9.79 -10.65 -12.27
CA ARG A 135 -10.38 -9.44 -11.71
C ARG A 135 -9.63 -8.22 -12.20
N PHE A 136 -10.35 -7.32 -12.85
CA PHE A 136 -9.79 -6.06 -13.35
C PHE A 136 -10.71 -4.90 -12.98
N ILE A 137 -10.14 -3.77 -12.60
CA ILE A 137 -10.89 -2.55 -12.26
C ILE A 137 -10.42 -1.42 -13.15
N GLU A 138 -11.34 -0.91 -13.94
CA GLU A 138 -11.15 0.26 -14.79
C GLU A 138 -12.37 1.19 -14.62
N PRO A 139 -12.14 2.45 -14.36
CA PRO A 139 -10.86 3.13 -14.14
C PRO A 139 -10.28 2.84 -12.75
N GLY A 140 -8.94 2.87 -12.62
CA GLY A 140 -8.23 2.52 -11.39
C GLY A 140 -8.63 3.35 -10.17
N TYR A 141 -9.02 4.62 -10.36
CA TYR A 141 -9.49 5.47 -9.24
C TYR A 141 -10.77 4.94 -8.57
N ALA A 142 -11.55 4.08 -9.24
CA ALA A 142 -12.73 3.44 -8.66
C ALA A 142 -12.38 2.46 -7.51
N LEU A 143 -11.11 2.09 -7.40
CA LEU A 143 -10.62 1.21 -6.32
C LEU A 143 -10.81 1.83 -4.93
N LEU A 144 -10.62 3.15 -4.81
CA LEU A 144 -10.88 3.87 -3.56
C LEU A 144 -12.36 3.81 -3.15
N SER A 145 -13.28 3.97 -4.09
CA SER A 145 -14.71 3.84 -3.81
C SER A 145 -15.05 2.44 -3.31
N ARG A 146 -14.41 1.40 -3.87
CA ARG A 146 -14.58 0.03 -3.37
C ARG A 146 -14.03 -0.16 -1.97
N LEU A 147 -12.89 0.46 -1.62
CA LEU A 147 -12.38 0.42 -0.25
C LEU A 147 -13.39 1.02 0.72
N LEU A 148 -13.99 2.17 0.36
CA LEU A 148 -14.94 2.90 1.18
C LEU A 148 -16.37 2.31 1.18
N GLY A 149 -16.62 1.21 0.47
CA GLY A 149 -17.94 0.58 0.40
C GLY A 149 -18.96 1.34 -0.44
N ARG A 150 -18.52 2.11 -1.41
CA ARG A 150 -19.32 2.96 -2.30
C ARG A 150 -19.31 2.47 -3.73
#